data_ee85b5d1e7eca99a474f33b3bdbfebaa
#
_entry.id   ee85b5d1e7eca99a474f33b3bdbfebaa
#
_cell.length_a   1.000
_cell.length_b   1.000
_cell.length_c   1.000
_cell.angle_alpha   90.00
_cell.angle_beta   90.00
_cell.angle_gamma   90.00
#
_symmetry.space_group_name_H-M   'P 1'
#
loop_
_entity.id
_entity.type
_entity.pdbx_description
1 polymer ?
#
loop_
_entity_poly.entity_id
_entity_poly.type
_entity_poly.pdbx_seq_one_letter_code
_entity_poly.pdbx_strand_id
1 'polypeptide(L)'
;GAFGIVMRTGTIDNGILALIRHTRGNEILFIPALFILFSLGGAVFGMGEEAVAFAIIIAPLMVRLGYDSITTVLVTYIATQIGFASSWMNPFCVVVAQGIAGVPVLSGSGLRIVVWVIATLIGLIFTMVYASRVKKNPLLSRVHESDRFFREKQADIEQRPFTFGDWL
;
A
#
# COMPACT_ATOMS: atom_id res chain seq x y z
N GLY A 1 20.79 0.05 -7.50
CA GLY A 1 20.93 0.01 -6.04
C GLY A 1 20.16 -1.14 -5.41
N ALA A 2 20.29 -1.36 -4.10
CA ALA A 2 19.67 -2.46 -3.36
C ALA A 2 18.15 -2.57 -3.58
N PHE A 3 17.45 -1.44 -3.71
CA PHE A 3 16.02 -1.40 -4.00
C PHE A 3 15.68 -2.04 -5.36
N GLY A 4 16.49 -1.80 -6.40
CA GLY A 4 16.28 -2.44 -7.70
C GLY A 4 16.47 -3.97 -7.65
N ILE A 5 17.25 -4.48 -6.72
CA ILE A 5 17.41 -5.94 -6.50
C ILE A 5 16.16 -6.49 -5.83
N VAL A 6 15.63 -5.82 -4.79
CA VAL A 6 14.40 -6.22 -4.10
C VAL A 6 13.20 -6.22 -5.04
N MET A 7 13.10 -5.26 -5.95
CA MET A 7 12.07 -5.23 -6.99
C MET A 7 12.25 -6.38 -8.01
N ARG A 8 13.50 -6.68 -8.41
CA ARG A 8 13.78 -7.79 -9.35
C ARG A 8 13.59 -9.18 -8.75
N THR A 9 13.76 -9.34 -7.45
CA THR A 9 13.54 -10.63 -6.77
C THR A 9 12.07 -10.96 -6.59
N GLY A 10 11.15 -10.05 -6.92
CA GLY A 10 9.71 -10.25 -6.73
C GLY A 10 9.30 -10.44 -5.27
N THR A 11 10.18 -10.10 -4.33
CA THR A 11 9.94 -10.31 -2.89
C THR A 11 8.71 -9.52 -2.43
N ILE A 12 8.53 -8.31 -2.94
CA ILE A 12 7.38 -7.45 -2.62
C ILE A 12 6.11 -8.02 -3.27
N ASP A 13 6.18 -8.41 -4.55
CA ASP A 13 5.06 -9.02 -5.26
C ASP A 13 4.62 -10.33 -4.60
N ASN A 14 5.58 -11.17 -4.23
CA ASN A 14 5.31 -12.41 -3.51
C ASN A 14 4.75 -12.15 -2.10
N GLY A 15 5.20 -11.11 -1.42
CA GLY A 15 4.67 -10.67 -0.13
C GLY A 15 3.21 -10.23 -0.24
N ILE A 16 2.88 -9.42 -1.25
CA ILE A 16 1.52 -8.97 -1.54
C ILE A 16 0.63 -10.18 -1.91
N LEU A 17 1.10 -11.08 -2.77
CA LEU A 17 0.38 -12.28 -3.16
C LEU A 17 0.18 -13.25 -1.98
N ALA A 18 1.18 -13.40 -1.11
CA ALA A 18 1.06 -14.20 0.12
C ALA A 18 0.03 -13.58 1.07
N LEU A 19 0.04 -12.26 1.21
CA LEU A 19 -0.95 -11.51 1.99
C LEU A 19 -2.36 -11.74 1.45
N ILE A 20 -2.56 -11.62 0.14
CA ILE A 20 -3.83 -11.87 -0.54
C ILE A 20 -4.32 -13.30 -0.30
N ARG A 21 -3.42 -14.30 -0.39
CA ARG A 21 -3.75 -15.71 -0.14
C ARG A 21 -4.10 -15.99 1.32
N HIS A 22 -3.38 -15.37 2.24
CA HIS A 22 -3.61 -15.57 3.68
C HIS A 22 -4.87 -14.86 4.18
N THR A 23 -5.29 -13.78 3.52
CA THR A 23 -6.46 -12.97 3.90
C THR A 23 -7.75 -13.42 3.20
N ARG A 24 -7.71 -14.48 2.39
CA ARG A 24 -8.90 -15.09 1.79
C ARG A 24 -9.84 -15.59 2.90
N GLY A 25 -10.84 -14.79 3.22
CA GLY A 25 -11.83 -15.06 4.26
C GLY A 25 -11.95 -13.97 5.34
N ASN A 26 -10.94 -13.09 5.48
CA ASN A 26 -10.98 -11.94 6.40
C ASN A 26 -10.61 -10.65 5.66
N GLU A 27 -11.48 -10.21 4.77
CA GLU A 27 -11.28 -9.01 3.94
C GLU A 27 -11.02 -7.74 4.77
N ILE A 28 -11.49 -7.71 6.03
CA ILE A 28 -11.28 -6.59 6.96
C ILE A 28 -9.80 -6.46 7.37
N LEU A 29 -9.07 -7.61 7.48
CA LEU A 29 -7.65 -7.59 7.84
C LEU A 29 -6.73 -7.19 6.69
N PHE A 30 -7.23 -7.22 5.45
CA PHE A 30 -6.44 -6.91 4.27
C PHE A 30 -5.99 -5.45 4.24
N ILE A 31 -6.88 -4.52 4.57
CA ILE A 31 -6.57 -3.08 4.60
C ILE A 31 -5.49 -2.73 5.62
N PRO A 32 -5.62 -3.10 6.92
CA PRO A 32 -4.58 -2.79 7.89
C PRO A 32 -3.25 -3.46 7.59
N ALA A 33 -3.26 -4.68 7.06
CA ALA A 33 -2.03 -5.38 6.70
C ALA A 33 -1.28 -4.68 5.56
N LEU A 34 -1.98 -4.29 4.49
CA LEU A 34 -1.38 -3.50 3.41
C LEU A 34 -0.90 -2.14 3.91
N PHE A 35 -1.72 -1.44 4.71
CA PHE A 35 -1.37 -0.12 5.23
C PHE A 35 -0.06 -0.16 6.04
N ILE A 36 0.07 -1.12 6.96
CA ILE A 36 1.29 -1.29 7.77
C ILE A 36 2.48 -1.66 6.88
N LEU A 37 2.29 -2.56 5.91
CA LEU A 37 3.34 -2.97 4.98
C LEU A 37 3.89 -1.77 4.19
N PHE A 38 3.03 -0.95 3.61
CA PHE A 38 3.43 0.22 2.85
C PHE A 38 4.02 1.32 3.74
N SER A 39 3.46 1.53 4.94
CA SER A 39 4.02 2.46 5.91
C SER A 39 5.43 2.05 6.36
N LEU A 40 5.67 0.76 6.60
CA LEU A 40 7.00 0.21 6.86
C LEU A 40 7.94 0.42 5.66
N GLY A 41 7.47 0.18 4.44
CA GLY A 41 8.23 0.44 3.22
C GLY A 41 8.73 1.89 3.13
N GLY A 42 7.87 2.85 3.42
CA GLY A 42 8.23 4.26 3.49
C GLY A 42 9.23 4.58 4.61
N ALA A 43 9.01 4.02 5.80
CA ALA A 43 9.83 4.30 6.98
C ALA A 43 11.22 3.69 6.92
N VAL A 44 11.36 2.49 6.35
CA VAL A 44 12.61 1.72 6.33
C VAL A 44 13.40 1.96 5.04
N PHE A 45 12.74 1.81 3.90
CA PHE A 45 13.39 1.90 2.58
C PHE A 45 13.31 3.29 1.98
N GLY A 46 12.45 4.17 2.50
CA GLY A 46 12.19 5.46 1.88
C GLY A 46 11.43 5.35 0.57
N MET A 47 10.56 4.32 0.44
CA MET A 47 9.66 4.20 -0.68
C MET A 47 8.81 5.47 -0.80
N GLY A 48 8.58 5.93 -2.01
CA GLY A 48 7.74 7.07 -2.31
C GLY A 48 7.01 6.87 -3.63
N GLU A 49 7.72 7.02 -4.72
CA GLU A 49 7.17 6.96 -6.08
C GLU A 49 6.78 5.54 -6.48
N GLU A 50 7.45 4.53 -5.96
CA GLU A 50 7.20 3.12 -6.25
C GLU A 50 5.80 2.69 -5.77
N ALA A 51 5.27 3.33 -4.73
CA ALA A 51 3.91 3.07 -4.24
C ALA A 51 2.84 3.30 -5.32
N VAL A 52 3.10 4.19 -6.29
CA VAL A 52 2.18 4.46 -7.41
C VAL A 52 2.07 3.24 -8.32
N ALA A 53 3.19 2.57 -8.60
CA ALA A 53 3.17 1.35 -9.42
C ALA A 53 2.36 0.23 -8.75
N PHE A 54 2.49 0.09 -7.43
CA PHE A 54 1.68 -0.88 -6.66
C PHE A 54 0.20 -0.50 -6.62
N ALA A 55 -0.14 0.80 -6.56
CA ALA A 55 -1.52 1.24 -6.57
C ALA A 55 -2.25 0.78 -7.84
N ILE A 56 -1.59 0.82 -9.01
CA ILE A 56 -2.16 0.38 -10.28
C ILE A 56 -2.48 -1.13 -10.27
N ILE A 57 -1.62 -1.94 -9.63
CA ILE A 57 -1.80 -3.39 -9.53
C ILE A 57 -2.88 -3.75 -8.50
N ILE A 58 -2.93 -3.02 -7.39
CA ILE A 58 -3.84 -3.28 -6.26
C ILE A 58 -5.24 -2.74 -6.51
N ALA A 59 -5.40 -1.65 -7.30
CA ALA A 59 -6.70 -1.01 -7.53
C ALA A 59 -7.78 -1.98 -8.06
N PRO A 60 -7.54 -2.79 -9.11
CA PRO A 60 -8.53 -3.76 -9.57
C PRO A 60 -8.96 -4.75 -8.49
N LEU A 61 -8.00 -5.19 -7.66
CA LEU A 61 -8.27 -6.11 -6.56
C LEU A 61 -9.13 -5.45 -5.47
N MET A 62 -8.84 -4.20 -5.10
CA MET A 62 -9.59 -3.47 -4.09
C MET A 62 -11.03 -3.21 -4.54
N VAL A 63 -11.21 -2.83 -5.81
CA VAL A 63 -12.55 -2.66 -6.40
C VAL A 63 -13.33 -3.98 -6.40
N ARG A 64 -12.67 -5.10 -6.69
CA ARG A 64 -13.25 -6.45 -6.62
C ARG A 64 -13.68 -6.85 -5.20
N LEU A 65 -12.96 -6.40 -4.18
CA LEU A 65 -13.29 -6.62 -2.77
C LEU A 65 -14.40 -5.68 -2.25
N GLY A 66 -14.95 -4.81 -3.13
CA GLY A 66 -16.02 -3.88 -2.79
C GLY A 66 -15.54 -2.56 -2.19
N TYR A 67 -14.25 -2.25 -2.32
CA TYR A 67 -13.67 -0.95 -1.98
C TYR A 67 -13.58 -0.08 -3.23
N ASP A 68 -13.03 1.11 -3.09
CA ASP A 68 -12.84 2.05 -4.20
C ASP A 68 -11.34 2.35 -4.45
N SER A 69 -11.04 3.04 -5.55
CA SER A 69 -9.67 3.45 -5.87
C SER A 69 -9.11 4.47 -4.90
N ILE A 70 -9.94 5.26 -4.21
CA ILE A 70 -9.45 6.14 -3.12
C ILE A 70 -8.92 5.29 -1.97
N THR A 71 -9.61 4.23 -1.57
CA THR A 71 -9.10 3.29 -0.55
C THR A 71 -7.76 2.69 -0.99
N THR A 72 -7.61 2.36 -2.27
CA THR A 72 -6.34 1.88 -2.80
C THR A 72 -5.22 2.90 -2.62
N VAL A 73 -5.44 4.15 -2.96
CA VAL A 73 -4.45 5.23 -2.77
C VAL A 73 -4.14 5.45 -1.29
N LEU A 74 -5.12 5.34 -0.41
CA LEU A 74 -4.92 5.47 1.03
C LEU A 74 -4.02 4.35 1.58
N VAL A 75 -4.24 3.10 1.18
CA VAL A 75 -3.47 1.95 1.70
C VAL A 75 -2.09 1.82 1.06
N THR A 76 -1.88 2.37 -0.13
CA THR A 76 -0.59 2.33 -0.83
C THR A 76 0.18 3.63 -0.63
N TYR A 77 -0.19 4.66 -1.36
CA TYR A 77 0.57 5.91 -1.44
C TYR A 77 0.55 6.70 -0.12
N ILE A 78 -0.62 6.94 0.46
CA ILE A 78 -0.71 7.72 1.72
C ILE A 78 -0.05 6.97 2.87
N ALA A 79 -0.24 5.65 2.97
CA ALA A 79 0.46 4.83 3.97
C ALA A 79 1.99 4.94 3.84
N THR A 80 2.50 4.86 2.61
CA THR A 80 3.93 5.01 2.31
C THR A 80 4.44 6.41 2.68
N GLN A 81 3.69 7.47 2.37
CA GLN A 81 4.07 8.85 2.71
C GLN A 81 4.06 9.11 4.21
N ILE A 82 3.11 8.53 4.96
CA ILE A 82 3.11 8.58 6.42
C ILE A 82 4.38 7.91 6.97
N GLY A 83 4.72 6.73 6.44
CA GLY A 83 5.95 6.02 6.81
C GLY A 83 7.20 6.84 6.49
N PHE A 84 7.26 7.41 5.30
CA PHE A 84 8.38 8.25 4.84
C PHE A 84 8.57 9.48 5.73
N ALA A 85 7.50 10.23 5.99
CA ALA A 85 7.55 11.47 6.77
C ALA A 85 7.91 11.24 8.24
N SER A 86 7.49 10.12 8.83
CA SER A 86 7.75 9.75 10.23
C SER A 86 8.87 8.73 10.40
N SER A 87 9.71 8.56 9.40
CA SER A 87 10.70 7.48 9.34
C SER A 87 11.80 7.60 10.41
N TRP A 88 12.32 6.45 10.84
CA TRP A 88 13.45 6.38 11.78
C TRP A 88 14.77 5.98 11.12
N MET A 89 14.77 5.41 9.91
CA MET A 89 15.98 4.95 9.24
C MET A 89 16.00 5.17 7.73
N ASN A 90 15.07 5.96 7.19
CA ASN A 90 15.02 6.27 5.76
C ASN A 90 16.37 6.80 5.27
N PRO A 91 17.01 6.12 4.31
CA PRO A 91 18.35 6.48 3.82
C PRO A 91 18.38 7.84 3.10
N PHE A 92 17.29 8.23 2.45
CA PHE A 92 17.23 9.45 1.66
C PHE A 92 17.03 10.72 2.48
N CYS A 93 16.35 10.63 3.62
CA CYS A 93 16.06 11.78 4.48
C CYS A 93 16.83 11.70 5.79
N VAL A 94 16.60 10.67 6.59
CA VAL A 94 17.14 10.58 7.96
C VAL A 94 18.64 10.42 7.96
N VAL A 95 19.15 9.44 7.20
CA VAL A 95 20.59 9.15 7.17
C VAL A 95 21.38 10.29 6.56
N VAL A 96 20.91 10.87 5.45
CA VAL A 96 21.55 12.03 4.81
C VAL A 96 21.55 13.25 5.75
N ALA A 97 20.41 13.56 6.37
CA ALA A 97 20.31 14.69 7.29
C ALA A 97 21.25 14.53 8.51
N GLN A 98 21.33 13.33 9.06
CA GLN A 98 22.23 13.03 10.19
C GLN A 98 23.71 13.14 9.78
N GLY A 99 24.04 12.66 8.57
CA GLY A 99 25.39 12.81 8.02
C GLY A 99 25.82 14.27 7.86
N ILE A 100 24.93 15.12 7.34
CA ILE A 100 25.18 16.56 7.17
C ILE A 100 25.30 17.26 8.53
N ALA A 101 24.45 16.87 9.50
CA ALA A 101 24.46 17.44 10.84
C ALA A 101 25.64 16.95 11.71
N GLY A 102 26.42 15.98 11.23
CA GLY A 102 27.54 15.41 11.98
C GLY A 102 27.14 14.62 13.23
N VAL A 103 25.89 14.15 13.30
CA VAL A 103 25.40 13.32 14.40
C VAL A 103 25.45 11.82 14.04
N PRO A 104 25.58 10.92 15.04
CA PRO A 104 25.63 9.48 14.76
C PRO A 104 24.37 9.02 13.99
N VAL A 105 24.59 8.15 13.00
CA VAL A 105 23.51 7.56 12.20
C VAL A 105 22.56 6.79 13.13
N LEU A 106 21.27 6.92 12.88
CA LEU A 106 20.18 6.36 13.68
C LEU A 106 20.04 6.94 15.12
N SER A 107 20.75 8.03 15.46
CA SER A 107 20.53 8.73 16.72
C SER A 107 19.06 9.20 16.81
N GLY A 108 18.44 9.03 17.98
CA GLY A 108 17.04 9.40 18.19
C GLY A 108 16.00 8.49 17.53
N SER A 109 16.41 7.31 17.01
CA SER A 109 15.49 6.35 16.35
C SER A 109 14.33 5.92 17.26
N GLY A 110 14.55 5.77 18.57
CA GLY A 110 13.50 5.38 19.51
C GLY A 110 12.31 6.36 19.51
N LEU A 111 12.57 7.67 19.61
CA LEU A 111 11.52 8.68 19.54
C LEU A 111 10.84 8.67 18.16
N ARG A 112 11.60 8.52 17.08
CA ARG A 112 11.06 8.48 15.72
C ARG A 112 10.16 7.27 15.49
N ILE A 113 10.50 6.10 16.06
CA ILE A 113 9.65 4.91 16.03
C ILE A 113 8.31 5.18 16.73
N VAL A 114 8.32 5.84 17.89
CA VAL A 114 7.08 6.22 18.58
C VAL A 114 6.23 7.15 17.72
N VAL A 115 6.83 8.17 17.12
CA VAL A 115 6.14 9.08 16.19
C VAL A 115 5.56 8.32 14.99
N TRP A 116 6.33 7.41 14.40
CA TRP A 116 5.87 6.57 13.30
C TRP A 116 4.67 5.70 13.69
N VAL A 117 4.71 5.05 14.86
CA VAL A 117 3.60 4.23 15.35
C VAL A 117 2.33 5.07 15.49
N ILE A 118 2.44 6.25 16.13
CA ILE A 118 1.31 7.15 16.32
C ILE A 118 0.74 7.62 14.98
N ALA A 119 1.59 8.09 14.06
CA ALA A 119 1.17 8.57 12.75
C ALA A 119 0.52 7.46 11.92
N THR A 120 1.11 6.26 11.93
CA THR A 120 0.57 5.07 11.24
C THR A 120 -0.79 4.66 11.81
N LEU A 121 -0.96 4.67 13.13
CA LEU A 121 -2.24 4.35 13.76
C LEU A 121 -3.33 5.36 13.39
N ILE A 122 -3.02 6.66 13.40
CA ILE A 122 -3.97 7.70 13.00
C ILE A 122 -4.40 7.51 11.54
N GLY A 123 -3.43 7.32 10.63
CA GLY A 123 -3.70 7.09 9.21
C GLY A 123 -4.50 5.80 8.96
N LEU A 124 -4.17 4.74 9.69
CA LEU A 124 -4.86 3.46 9.60
C LEU A 124 -6.32 3.59 10.06
N ILE A 125 -6.57 4.23 11.21
CA ILE A 125 -7.93 4.43 11.72
C ILE A 125 -8.76 5.22 10.70
N PHE A 126 -8.21 6.32 10.17
CA PHE A 126 -8.88 7.11 9.14
C PHE A 126 -9.22 6.26 7.91
N THR A 127 -8.26 5.49 7.41
CA THR A 127 -8.44 4.61 6.24
C THR A 127 -9.49 3.53 6.49
N MET A 128 -9.47 2.91 7.66
CA MET A 128 -10.45 1.88 8.05
C MET A 128 -11.86 2.44 8.15
N VAL A 129 -12.03 3.64 8.73
CA VAL A 129 -13.33 4.32 8.82
C VAL A 129 -13.85 4.64 7.42
N TYR A 130 -13.00 5.19 6.54
CA TYR A 130 -13.37 5.50 5.17
C TYR A 130 -13.75 4.24 4.39
N ALA A 131 -12.89 3.23 4.37
CA ALA A 131 -13.10 1.97 3.68
C ALA A 131 -14.37 1.24 4.14
N SER A 132 -14.64 1.24 5.44
CA SER A 132 -15.86 0.65 6.00
C SER A 132 -17.13 1.38 5.56
N ARG A 133 -17.08 2.71 5.41
CA ARG A 133 -18.21 3.50 4.91
C ARG A 133 -18.48 3.20 3.44
N VAL A 134 -17.44 3.19 2.61
CA VAL A 134 -17.55 2.90 1.17
C VAL A 134 -18.04 1.48 0.96
N LYS A 135 -17.53 0.49 1.70
CA LYS A 135 -17.98 -0.91 1.60
C LYS A 135 -19.46 -1.08 1.96
N LYS A 136 -19.97 -0.34 2.96
CA LYS A 136 -21.40 -0.37 3.35
C LYS A 136 -22.30 0.33 2.33
N ASN A 137 -21.84 1.41 1.74
CA ASN A 137 -22.59 2.18 0.74
C ASN A 137 -21.65 2.68 -0.37
N PRO A 138 -21.51 1.93 -1.47
CA PRO A 138 -20.63 2.28 -2.58
C PRO A 138 -20.95 3.63 -3.25
N LEU A 139 -22.18 4.13 -3.12
CA LEU A 139 -22.56 5.43 -3.64
C LEU A 139 -21.95 6.62 -2.89
N LEU A 140 -21.40 6.39 -1.68
CA LEU A 140 -20.65 7.41 -0.94
C LEU A 140 -19.23 7.62 -1.49
N SER A 141 -18.75 6.72 -2.35
CA SER A 141 -17.47 6.89 -3.03
C SER A 141 -17.56 8.01 -4.07
N ARG A 142 -16.66 8.97 -3.97
CA ARG A 142 -16.53 10.08 -4.93
C ARG A 142 -16.04 9.64 -6.31
N VAL A 143 -15.48 8.45 -6.40
CA VAL A 143 -14.92 7.86 -7.63
C VAL A 143 -15.74 6.67 -8.13
N HIS A 144 -16.98 6.55 -7.66
CA HIS A 144 -17.85 5.43 -8.04
C HIS A 144 -18.01 5.26 -9.55
N GLU A 145 -18.14 6.37 -10.29
CA GLU A 145 -18.23 6.34 -11.75
C GLU A 145 -16.88 5.99 -12.41
N SER A 146 -15.78 6.57 -11.92
CA SER A 146 -14.44 6.30 -12.45
C SER A 146 -14.04 4.84 -12.26
N ASP A 147 -14.43 4.24 -11.13
CA ASP A 147 -14.16 2.83 -10.82
C ASP A 147 -15.01 1.86 -11.67
N ARG A 148 -15.98 2.36 -12.43
CA ARG A 148 -16.73 1.58 -13.40
C ARG A 148 -15.82 0.90 -14.43
N PHE A 149 -14.76 1.60 -14.86
CA PHE A 149 -13.77 1.05 -15.77
C PHE A 149 -13.12 -0.24 -15.22
N PHE A 150 -12.77 -0.28 -13.95
CA PHE A 150 -12.19 -1.47 -13.32
C PHE A 150 -13.22 -2.60 -13.20
N ARG A 151 -14.50 -2.27 -12.92
CA ARG A 151 -15.58 -3.27 -12.82
C ARG A 151 -15.93 -3.88 -14.17
N GLU A 152 -16.03 -3.09 -15.22
CA GLU A 152 -16.36 -3.55 -16.58
C GLU A 152 -15.23 -4.41 -17.15
N LYS A 153 -13.97 -3.98 -17.00
CA LYS A 153 -12.81 -4.76 -17.45
C LYS A 153 -12.70 -6.12 -16.76
N GLN A 154 -13.15 -6.23 -15.52
CA GLN A 154 -13.18 -7.51 -14.80
C GLN A 154 -14.32 -8.41 -15.29
N ALA A 155 -15.50 -7.85 -15.58
CA ALA A 155 -16.61 -8.62 -16.13
C ALA A 155 -16.24 -9.25 -17.50
N ASP A 156 -15.48 -8.53 -18.32
CA ASP A 156 -14.96 -9.05 -19.59
C ASP A 156 -13.95 -10.19 -19.41
N ILE A 157 -13.12 -10.15 -18.38
CA ILE A 157 -12.12 -11.20 -18.09
C ILE A 157 -12.82 -12.45 -17.53
N GLU A 158 -13.84 -12.32 -16.71
CA GLU A 158 -14.60 -13.45 -16.16
C GLU A 158 -15.46 -14.15 -17.23
N GLN A 159 -15.84 -13.45 -18.30
CA GLN A 159 -16.61 -14.03 -19.42
C GLN A 159 -15.76 -14.69 -20.50
N ARG A 160 -14.43 -14.53 -20.48
CA ARG A 160 -13.55 -15.25 -21.40
C ARG A 160 -13.29 -16.67 -20.87
N PRO A 161 -13.74 -17.74 -21.58
CA PRO A 161 -13.35 -19.08 -21.21
C PRO A 161 -11.84 -19.21 -21.40
N PHE A 162 -11.16 -19.75 -20.42
CA PHE A 162 -9.72 -20.05 -20.44
C PHE A 162 -9.44 -20.94 -21.66
N THR A 163 -8.76 -20.41 -22.65
CA THR A 163 -8.41 -21.16 -23.86
C THR A 163 -6.98 -21.65 -23.73
N PHE A 164 -6.70 -22.85 -24.24
CA PHE A 164 -5.39 -23.52 -24.16
C PHE A 164 -4.23 -22.69 -24.76
N GLY A 165 -4.54 -21.63 -25.52
CA GLY A 165 -3.58 -20.66 -26.06
C GLY A 165 -3.03 -19.62 -25.06
N ASP A 166 -3.59 -19.52 -23.86
CA ASP A 166 -3.12 -18.58 -22.82
C ASP A 166 -1.89 -19.12 -22.06
N TRP A 167 -1.36 -20.29 -22.46
CA TRP A 167 -0.17 -20.93 -21.89
C TRP A 167 1.11 -20.72 -22.72
N LEU A 168 1.06 -20.02 -23.85
CA LEU A 168 2.19 -19.72 -24.74
C LEU A 168 2.51 -18.23 -24.72
#